data_2b6efe14af61bc33291032143b224452
#
_entry.id   2b6efe14af61bc33291032143b224452
#
_cell.length_a   1.000
_cell.length_b   1.000
_cell.length_c   1.000
_cell.angle_alpha   90.00
_cell.angle_beta   90.00
_cell.angle_gamma   90.00
#
_symmetry.space_group_name_H-M   'P 1'
#
loop_
_entity.id
_entity.type
_entity.pdbx_description
1 polymer ?
#
loop_
_entity_poly.entity_id
_entity_poly.type
_entity_poly.pdbx_seq_one_letter_code
_entity_poly.pdbx_strand_id
1 'polypeptide(L)'
;MQNKLSFHQSSVSLEIIGLPDYSNNENKDQISIISQWKLTIIDKPLIEGKIEHLGPIMNAFYIYSNLLIKNKIPLYESKLIDIKAENLHIHNIVLKSSKPNVKPLILKIGNSLLSDTINCFD
;
A
#
# COMPACT_ATOMS: atom_id res chain seq x y z
N MET A 1 -0.79 5.58 -24.45
CA MET A 1 0.28 4.69 -23.97
C MET A 1 0.38 4.79 -22.46
N GLN A 2 0.38 3.66 -21.77
CA GLN A 2 0.50 3.62 -20.32
C GLN A 2 1.93 3.32 -19.93
N ASN A 3 2.44 4.03 -18.93
CA ASN A 3 3.72 3.77 -18.31
C ASN A 3 3.51 3.05 -16.98
N LYS A 4 4.48 2.22 -16.63
CA LYS A 4 4.44 1.41 -15.42
C LYS A 4 5.74 1.59 -14.65
N LEU A 5 5.62 1.93 -13.37
CA LEU A 5 6.75 1.95 -12.43
C LEU A 5 6.58 0.79 -11.46
N SER A 6 7.69 0.13 -11.14
CA SER A 6 7.68 -1.01 -10.23
C SER A 6 8.71 -0.81 -9.13
N PHE A 7 8.29 -1.09 -7.90
CA PHE A 7 9.14 -1.05 -6.71
C PHE A 7 9.08 -2.41 -6.04
N HIS A 8 10.23 -3.04 -5.81
CA HIS A 8 10.31 -4.40 -5.30
C HIS A 8 11.09 -4.47 -4.00
N GLN A 9 10.57 -5.24 -3.05
CA GLN A 9 11.26 -5.59 -1.82
C GLN A 9 10.99 -7.07 -1.55
N SER A 10 11.99 -7.93 -1.73
CA SER A 10 11.92 -9.37 -1.50
C SER A 10 10.59 -10.03 -1.89
N SER A 11 9.59 -9.97 -1.00
CA SER A 11 8.31 -10.64 -1.17
C SER A 11 7.15 -9.69 -1.48
N VAL A 12 7.44 -8.40 -1.69
CA VAL A 12 6.42 -7.37 -1.93
C VAL A 12 6.78 -6.57 -3.17
N SER A 13 5.80 -6.27 -3.98
CA SER A 13 5.96 -5.48 -5.20
C SER A 13 4.85 -4.45 -5.32
N LEU A 14 5.21 -3.20 -5.54
CA LEU A 14 4.28 -2.12 -5.82
C LEU A 14 4.43 -1.70 -7.28
N GLU A 15 3.34 -1.74 -8.03
CA GLU A 15 3.27 -1.26 -9.40
C GLU A 15 2.39 -0.03 -9.49
N ILE A 16 2.90 1.01 -10.14
CA ILE A 16 2.15 2.24 -10.40
C ILE A 16 1.98 2.36 -11.90
N ILE A 17 0.74 2.45 -12.34
CA ILE A 17 0.37 2.50 -13.75
C ILE A 17 -0.26 3.86 -14.03
N GLY A 18 0.21 4.54 -15.08
CA GLY A 18 -0.32 5.84 -15.42
C GLY A 18 0.09 6.28 -16.81
N LEU A 19 -0.21 7.54 -17.10
CA LEU A 19 0.11 8.18 -18.36
C LEU A 19 1.29 9.13 -18.16
N PRO A 20 2.24 9.15 -19.12
CA PRO A 20 3.32 10.13 -19.06
C PRO A 20 2.80 11.54 -19.28
N ASP A 21 3.46 12.52 -18.68
CA ASP A 21 3.17 13.92 -18.93
C ASP A 21 4.03 14.42 -20.08
N TYR A 22 3.42 14.62 -21.24
CA TYR A 22 4.12 15.11 -22.42
C TYR A 22 4.26 16.63 -22.45
N SER A 23 3.64 17.35 -21.53
CA SER A 23 3.78 18.80 -21.46
C SER A 23 5.18 19.23 -21.04
N ASN A 24 5.93 18.31 -20.40
CA ASN A 24 7.31 18.53 -20.01
C ASN A 24 8.16 17.43 -20.64
N ASN A 25 8.81 17.72 -21.76
CA ASN A 25 9.55 16.74 -22.56
C ASN A 25 10.85 16.25 -21.95
N GLU A 26 11.19 16.68 -20.76
CA GLU A 26 12.48 16.39 -20.16
C GLU A 26 12.61 14.97 -19.61
N ASN A 27 11.51 14.29 -19.33
CA ASN A 27 11.60 12.97 -18.71
C ASN A 27 10.42 12.09 -19.11
N LYS A 28 10.59 11.37 -20.23
CA LYS A 28 9.54 10.52 -20.80
C LYS A 28 9.23 9.29 -19.92
N ASP A 29 10.10 8.95 -18.98
CA ASP A 29 9.94 7.79 -18.10
C ASP A 29 9.18 8.14 -16.83
N GLN A 30 8.89 9.41 -16.60
CA GLN A 30 8.19 9.84 -15.40
C GLN A 30 6.67 9.78 -15.61
N ILE A 31 5.99 9.12 -14.67
CA ILE A 31 4.54 9.08 -14.67
C ILE A 31 4.02 10.32 -13.95
N SER A 32 3.29 11.18 -14.66
CA SER A 32 2.70 12.39 -14.09
C SER A 32 1.25 12.22 -13.74
N ILE A 33 0.54 11.34 -14.48
CA ILE A 33 -0.87 11.05 -14.24
C ILE A 33 -0.97 9.57 -13.88
N ILE A 34 -1.14 9.30 -12.59
CA ILE A 34 -1.29 7.93 -12.11
C ILE A 34 -2.75 7.53 -12.23
N SER A 35 -3.05 6.43 -12.93
CA SER A 35 -4.41 5.94 -13.10
C SER A 35 -4.77 4.88 -12.08
N GLN A 36 -3.83 3.99 -11.75
CA GLN A 36 -4.06 2.92 -10.77
C GLN A 36 -2.74 2.42 -10.19
N TRP A 37 -2.84 1.63 -9.14
CA TRP A 37 -1.70 0.99 -8.50
C TRP A 37 -2.08 -0.43 -8.12
N LYS A 38 -1.05 -1.29 -8.00
CA LYS A 38 -1.19 -2.67 -7.56
C LYS A 38 -0.10 -3.01 -6.56
N LEU A 39 -0.50 -3.59 -5.44
CA LEU A 39 0.42 -4.07 -4.42
C LEU A 39 0.30 -5.58 -4.34
N THR A 40 1.41 -6.28 -4.59
CA THR A 40 1.48 -7.73 -4.53
C THR A 40 2.32 -8.15 -3.34
N ILE A 41 1.73 -8.92 -2.44
CA ILE A 41 2.43 -9.51 -1.29
C ILE A 41 2.38 -11.02 -1.49
N ILE A 42 3.52 -11.69 -1.30
CA ILE A 42 3.63 -13.14 -1.51
C ILE A 42 2.56 -13.88 -0.72
N ASP A 43 1.91 -14.85 -1.35
CA ASP A 43 0.85 -15.69 -0.77
C ASP A 43 -0.37 -14.93 -0.26
N LYS A 44 -0.57 -13.68 -0.70
CA LYS A 44 -1.71 -12.87 -0.32
C LYS A 44 -2.49 -12.42 -1.55
N PRO A 45 -3.78 -12.10 -1.41
CA PRO A 45 -4.55 -11.55 -2.52
C PRO A 45 -3.95 -10.25 -3.04
N LEU A 46 -4.12 -10.02 -4.35
CA LEU A 46 -3.70 -8.76 -4.97
C LEU A 46 -4.49 -7.59 -4.39
N ILE A 47 -3.78 -6.53 -4.05
CA ILE A 47 -4.38 -5.28 -3.60
C ILE A 47 -4.22 -4.27 -4.73
N GLU A 48 -5.34 -3.71 -5.18
CA GLU A 48 -5.32 -2.70 -6.23
C GLU A 48 -6.37 -1.63 -5.95
N GLY A 49 -6.21 -0.46 -6.53
CA GLY A 49 -7.14 0.62 -6.30
C GLY A 49 -6.87 1.85 -7.13
N LYS A 50 -7.69 2.88 -6.88
CA LYS A 50 -7.58 4.17 -7.51
C LYS A 50 -6.48 4.98 -6.85
N ILE A 51 -5.91 5.93 -7.60
CA ILE A 51 -4.79 6.76 -7.11
C ILE A 51 -5.14 7.52 -5.82
N GLU A 52 -6.37 7.95 -5.67
CA GLU A 52 -6.80 8.71 -4.49
C GLU A 52 -6.70 7.92 -3.20
N HIS A 53 -6.62 6.58 -3.28
CA HIS A 53 -6.50 5.71 -2.11
C HIS A 53 -5.05 5.38 -1.76
N LEU A 54 -4.11 5.56 -2.69
CA LEU A 54 -2.72 5.16 -2.46
C LEU A 54 -2.06 5.99 -1.36
N GLY A 55 -2.20 7.31 -1.40
CA GLY A 55 -1.64 8.20 -0.39
C GLY A 55 -2.11 7.87 1.02
N PRO A 56 -3.44 7.76 1.25
CA PRO A 56 -3.96 7.37 2.56
C PRO A 56 -3.46 6.00 3.04
N ILE A 57 -3.31 5.03 2.14
CA ILE A 57 -2.80 3.70 2.50
C ILE A 57 -1.32 3.79 2.90
N MET A 58 -0.50 4.48 2.12
CA MET A 58 0.90 4.69 2.45
C MET A 58 1.06 5.40 3.80
N ASN A 59 0.25 6.42 4.04
CA ASN A 59 0.26 7.16 5.29
C ASN A 59 -0.12 6.28 6.48
N ALA A 60 -1.08 5.38 6.29
CA ALA A 60 -1.49 4.44 7.33
C ALA A 60 -0.32 3.54 7.76
N PHE A 61 0.40 2.97 6.80
CA PHE A 61 1.57 2.15 7.08
C PHE A 61 2.69 2.95 7.76
N TYR A 62 2.89 4.19 7.32
CA TYR A 62 3.90 5.06 7.91
C TYR A 62 3.59 5.36 9.38
N ILE A 63 2.36 5.74 9.68
CA ILE A 63 1.93 6.04 11.06
C ILE A 63 2.02 4.78 11.91
N TYR A 64 1.57 3.64 11.37
CA TYR A 64 1.61 2.38 12.10
C TYR A 64 3.03 1.96 12.45
N SER A 65 3.99 2.14 11.53
CA SER A 65 5.38 1.80 11.78
C SER A 65 5.96 2.65 12.90
N ASN A 66 5.59 3.92 12.99
CA ASN A 66 6.02 4.80 14.06
C ASN A 66 5.44 4.38 15.42
N LEU A 67 4.21 3.86 15.43
CA LEU A 67 3.60 3.32 16.65
C LEU A 67 4.31 2.06 17.12
N LEU A 68 4.76 1.22 16.19
CA LEU A 68 5.54 0.03 16.53
C LEU A 68 6.84 0.37 17.26
N ILE A 69 7.53 1.42 16.83
CA ILE A 69 8.79 1.85 17.43
C ILE A 69 8.62 2.24 18.90
N LYS A 70 7.44 2.67 19.30
CA LYS A 70 7.14 3.08 20.66
C LYS A 70 6.79 1.91 21.60
N ASN A 71 6.96 0.69 21.17
CA ASN A 71 6.72 -0.55 21.94
C ASN A 71 5.29 -0.67 22.52
N LYS A 72 4.32 -0.08 21.85
CA LYS A 72 2.91 -0.22 22.20
C LYS A 72 2.28 -1.22 21.23
N ILE A 73 1.15 -1.81 21.62
CA ILE A 73 0.35 -2.58 20.68
C ILE A 73 -0.31 -1.55 19.76
N PRO A 74 0.22 -1.38 18.53
CA PRO A 74 -0.26 -0.31 17.66
C PRO A 74 -1.62 -0.63 17.07
N LEU A 75 -2.39 0.43 16.87
CA LEU A 75 -3.68 0.36 16.21
C LEU A 75 -3.84 1.61 15.37
N TYR A 76 -4.13 1.43 14.09
CA TYR A 76 -4.48 2.52 13.19
C TYR A 76 -5.84 2.24 12.60
N GLU A 77 -6.75 3.20 12.71
CA GLU A 77 -8.10 3.06 12.17
C GLU A 77 -8.44 4.27 11.29
N SER A 78 -9.05 3.98 10.14
CA SER A 78 -9.53 5.03 9.23
C SER A 78 -10.73 4.52 8.44
N LYS A 79 -11.29 5.37 7.58
CA LYS A 79 -12.41 4.95 6.73
C LYS A 79 -11.99 3.93 5.68
N LEU A 80 -10.73 3.96 5.24
CA LEU A 80 -10.25 3.13 4.14
C LEU A 80 -9.50 1.89 4.63
N ILE A 81 -8.70 2.03 5.68
CA ILE A 81 -7.80 0.97 6.12
C ILE A 81 -7.64 0.97 7.63
N ASP A 82 -7.70 -0.22 8.22
CA ASP A 82 -7.31 -0.44 9.61
C ASP A 82 -6.08 -1.33 9.63
N ILE A 83 -5.15 -1.04 10.52
CA ILE A 83 -3.99 -1.90 10.78
C ILE A 83 -3.92 -2.11 12.28
N LYS A 84 -3.92 -3.37 12.70
CA LYS A 84 -3.94 -3.74 14.12
C LYS A 84 -2.94 -4.85 14.38
N ALA A 85 -2.12 -4.70 15.41
CA ALA A 85 -1.24 -5.77 15.85
C ALA A 85 -2.04 -6.84 16.59
N GLU A 86 -1.94 -8.09 16.15
CA GLU A 86 -2.46 -9.24 16.89
C GLU A 86 -1.54 -9.56 18.07
N ASN A 87 -0.23 -9.43 17.80
CA ASN A 87 0.85 -9.56 18.81
C ASN A 87 2.07 -8.81 18.26
N LEU A 88 3.22 -8.98 18.88
CA LEU A 88 4.46 -8.29 18.48
C LEU A 88 4.97 -8.71 17.09
N HIS A 89 4.46 -9.79 16.53
CA HIS A 89 4.98 -10.36 15.28
C HIS A 89 3.96 -10.41 14.16
N ILE A 90 2.68 -10.28 14.44
CA ILE A 90 1.59 -10.47 13.48
C ILE A 90 0.72 -9.22 13.43
N HIS A 91 0.44 -8.77 12.22
CA HIS A 91 -0.34 -7.57 11.97
C HIS A 91 -1.53 -7.89 11.05
N ASN A 92 -2.71 -7.43 11.43
CA ASN A 92 -3.92 -7.60 10.65
C ASN A 92 -4.24 -6.30 9.92
N ILE A 93 -4.38 -6.39 8.59
CA ILE A 93 -4.69 -5.26 7.74
C ILE A 93 -6.09 -5.48 7.18
N VAL A 94 -6.97 -4.50 7.36
CA VAL A 94 -8.34 -4.54 6.86
C VAL A 94 -8.52 -3.40 5.87
N LEU A 95 -8.69 -3.73 4.60
CA LEU A 95 -8.96 -2.76 3.54
C LEU A 95 -10.45 -2.69 3.31
N LYS A 96 -11.03 -1.54 3.57
CA LYS A 96 -12.47 -1.32 3.50
C LYS A 96 -12.86 -0.77 2.13
N SER A 97 -14.01 -1.21 1.62
CA SER A 97 -14.55 -0.67 0.38
C SER A 97 -15.55 0.43 0.68
N SER A 98 -15.56 1.47 -0.15
CA SER A 98 -16.59 2.51 -0.10
C SER A 98 -17.92 2.03 -0.71
N LYS A 99 -17.91 0.91 -1.42
CA LYS A 99 -19.10 0.36 -2.06
C LYS A 99 -19.89 -0.47 -1.07
N PRO A 100 -21.24 -0.30 -0.98
CA PRO A 100 -22.05 -1.19 -0.17
C PRO A 100 -21.99 -2.60 -0.75
N ASN A 101 -22.14 -3.60 0.09
CA ASN A 101 -22.14 -5.02 -0.27
C ASN A 101 -20.78 -5.59 -0.70
N VAL A 102 -19.69 -4.84 -0.59
CA VAL A 102 -18.33 -5.36 -0.81
C VAL A 102 -17.70 -5.65 0.54
N LYS A 103 -17.30 -6.90 0.74
CA LYS A 103 -16.64 -7.30 1.97
C LYS A 103 -15.24 -6.69 2.06
N PRO A 104 -14.78 -6.31 3.25
CA PRO A 104 -13.42 -5.83 3.41
C PRO A 104 -12.41 -6.95 3.10
N LEU A 105 -11.27 -6.56 2.56
CA LEU A 105 -10.16 -7.47 2.33
C LEU A 105 -9.31 -7.52 3.61
N ILE A 106 -9.16 -8.71 4.17
CA ILE A 106 -8.40 -8.91 5.41
C ILE A 106 -7.11 -9.65 5.10
N LEU A 107 -5.97 -9.06 5.52
CA LEU A 107 -4.65 -9.64 5.34
C LEU A 107 -3.98 -9.79 6.71
N LYS A 108 -3.31 -10.93 6.91
CA LYS A 108 -2.49 -11.15 8.10
C LYS A 108 -1.04 -11.29 7.64
N ILE A 109 -0.16 -10.39 8.10
CA ILE A 109 1.25 -10.40 7.71
C ILE A 109 2.16 -10.35 8.93
N GLY A 110 3.34 -10.96 8.80
CA GLY A 110 4.37 -10.87 9.82
C GLY A 110 5.23 -9.61 9.66
N ASN A 111 6.20 -9.47 10.55
CA ASN A 111 7.08 -8.30 10.58
C ASN A 111 7.90 -8.14 9.28
N SER A 112 8.36 -9.24 8.68
CA SER A 112 9.15 -9.18 7.45
C SER A 112 8.34 -8.61 6.29
N LEU A 113 7.11 -9.10 6.10
CA LEU A 113 6.23 -8.61 5.03
C LEU A 113 5.79 -7.17 5.30
N LEU A 114 5.57 -6.81 6.56
CA LEU A 114 5.25 -5.43 6.93
C LEU A 114 6.39 -4.49 6.55
N SER A 115 7.63 -4.86 6.90
CA SER A 115 8.82 -4.08 6.58
C SER A 115 9.00 -3.93 5.07
N ASP A 116 8.85 -5.02 4.32
CA ASP A 116 8.97 -4.98 2.86
C ASP A 116 7.89 -4.10 2.23
N THR A 117 6.67 -4.14 2.77
CA THR A 117 5.57 -3.29 2.28
C THR A 117 5.89 -1.81 2.50
N ILE A 118 6.34 -1.46 3.69
CA ILE A 118 6.71 -0.08 4.02
C ILE A 118 7.86 0.39 3.11
N ASN A 119 8.85 -0.46 2.88
CA ASN A 119 9.99 -0.12 2.02
C ASN A 119 9.58 0.07 0.56
N CYS A 120 8.56 -0.63 0.07
CA CYS A 120 8.03 -0.39 -1.28
C CYS A 120 7.41 1.00 -1.42
N PHE A 121 6.90 1.57 -0.32
CA PHE A 121 6.28 2.90 -0.33
C PHE A 121 7.27 4.05 -0.21
N ASP A 122 8.52 3.75 0.12
CA ASP A 122 9.55 4.80 0.28
C ASP A 122 10.10 5.29 -1.08
#